data_50d0deb4401c5f0b0ce13d881600c66e
#
_entry.id   50d0deb4401c5f0b0ce13d881600c66e
#
_cell.length_a   1.000
_cell.length_b   1.000
_cell.length_c   1.000
_cell.angle_alpha   90.00
_cell.angle_beta   90.00
_cell.angle_gamma   90.00
#
_symmetry.space_group_name_H-M   'P 1'
#
loop_
_entity.id
_entity.type
_entity.pdbx_description
1 polymer ?
#
loop_
_entity_poly.entity_id
_entity_poly.type
_entity_poly.pdbx_seq_one_letter_code
_entity_poly.pdbx_strand_id
1 'polypeptide(L)'
;KGSIIGLLGPNGCGKTTTIGMMLGLIKPTSGTVFVNGQNIENENNRTKILEKVNFISPYVELPKKLTVEENLIVYGRLYGVKYLKEKVFSIMKELNLIEFKKRKTGELSSGQKNRVSLAKALINEPDILLLDEPTASLDPDVGDYIRGYIENFAAEKGATILLASHNMNEVERLCNEVMMMKNGQIIDKGTCKSLINKHGRENLEETFLKIVRE
;
A
#
# COMPACT_ATOMS: atom_id res chain seq x y z
N LYS A 1 -1.94 14.93 3.95
CA LYS A 1 -2.48 13.99 4.96
C LYS A 1 -3.90 13.57 4.58
N GLY A 2 -4.26 12.32 4.83
CA GLY A 2 -5.60 11.81 4.56
C GLY A 2 -5.96 11.69 3.09
N SER A 3 -4.98 11.55 2.21
CA SER A 3 -5.19 11.38 0.77
C SER A 3 -4.60 10.08 0.27
N ILE A 4 -5.20 9.55 -0.77
CA ILE A 4 -4.70 8.40 -1.52
C ILE A 4 -4.08 8.91 -2.81
N ILE A 5 -2.79 8.63 -3.01
CA ILE A 5 -2.04 9.08 -4.19
C ILE A 5 -1.66 7.86 -5.01
N GLY A 6 -2.04 7.85 -6.28
CA GLY A 6 -1.69 6.81 -7.23
C GLY A 6 -0.29 7.00 -7.80
N LEU A 7 0.54 5.99 -7.80
CA LEU A 7 1.79 5.92 -8.54
C LEU A 7 1.59 4.96 -9.72
N LEU A 8 1.29 5.52 -10.88
CA LEU A 8 0.93 4.79 -12.09
C LEU A 8 2.10 4.75 -13.07
N GLY A 9 2.39 3.58 -13.60
CA GLY A 9 3.47 3.41 -14.57
C GLY A 9 3.62 1.96 -15.02
N PRO A 10 4.28 1.72 -16.17
CA PRO A 10 4.49 0.36 -16.68
C PRO A 10 5.37 -0.45 -15.73
N ASN A 11 5.39 -1.77 -15.92
CA ASN A 11 6.30 -2.63 -15.18
C ASN A 11 7.75 -2.22 -15.46
N GLY A 12 8.57 -2.21 -14.39
CA GLY A 12 9.98 -1.80 -14.48
C GLY A 12 10.23 -0.28 -14.50
N CYS A 13 9.21 0.59 -14.48
CA CYS A 13 9.40 2.04 -14.50
C CYS A 13 9.98 2.62 -13.19
N GLY A 14 10.07 1.82 -12.10
CA GLY A 14 10.68 2.25 -10.84
C GLY A 14 9.74 2.40 -9.65
N LYS A 15 8.46 2.03 -9.73
CA LYS A 15 7.47 2.15 -8.64
C LYS A 15 7.94 1.47 -7.34
N THR A 16 8.26 0.19 -7.40
CA THR A 16 8.74 -0.59 -6.25
C THR A 16 10.08 -0.06 -5.71
N THR A 17 10.97 0.41 -6.61
CA THR A 17 12.23 1.04 -6.21
C THR A 17 11.98 2.33 -5.43
N THR A 18 11.05 3.17 -5.89
CA THR A 18 10.63 4.40 -5.19
C THR A 18 10.07 4.08 -3.81
N ILE A 19 9.19 3.10 -3.69
CA ILE A 19 8.67 2.62 -2.40
C ILE A 19 9.82 2.12 -1.52
N GLY A 20 10.77 1.35 -2.07
CA GLY A 20 11.94 0.87 -1.34
C GLY A 20 12.83 2.00 -0.80
N MET A 21 12.98 3.10 -1.55
CA MET A 21 13.69 4.30 -1.07
C MET A 21 12.91 5.01 0.06
N MET A 22 11.58 5.12 -0.05
CA MET A 22 10.74 5.71 1.00
C MET A 22 10.76 4.90 2.30
N LEU A 23 10.97 3.58 2.21
CA LEU A 23 11.14 2.68 3.36
C LEU A 23 12.60 2.68 3.89
N GLY A 24 13.53 3.37 3.21
CA GLY A 24 14.94 3.32 3.53
C GLY A 24 15.59 1.94 3.32
N LEU A 25 14.96 1.08 2.52
CA LEU A 25 15.50 -0.23 2.13
C LEU A 25 16.50 -0.09 0.97
N ILE A 26 16.34 0.94 0.15
CA ILE A 26 17.20 1.27 -0.98
C ILE A 26 17.73 2.68 -0.77
N LYS A 27 19.05 2.84 -0.81
CA LYS A 27 19.69 4.15 -0.73
C LYS A 27 19.69 4.79 -2.12
N PRO A 28 19.23 6.05 -2.27
CA PRO A 28 19.33 6.76 -3.54
C PRO A 28 20.80 7.03 -3.89
N THR A 29 21.14 6.97 -5.18
CA THR A 29 22.50 7.32 -5.68
C THR A 29 22.79 8.80 -5.46
N SER A 30 21.78 9.64 -5.54
CA SER A 30 21.86 11.08 -5.31
C SER A 30 20.53 11.61 -4.80
N GLY A 31 20.52 12.78 -4.18
CA GLY A 31 19.34 13.39 -3.58
C GLY A 31 19.04 12.85 -2.19
N THR A 32 17.88 13.20 -1.65
CA THR A 32 17.48 12.89 -0.27
C THR A 32 16.00 12.54 -0.22
N VAL A 33 15.64 11.54 0.57
CA VAL A 33 14.25 11.12 0.77
C VAL A 33 13.74 11.60 2.12
N PHE A 34 12.66 12.36 2.10
CA PHE A 34 11.97 12.81 3.30
C PHE A 34 10.63 12.10 3.46
N VAL A 35 10.36 11.58 4.65
CA VAL A 35 9.08 10.97 5.02
C VAL A 35 8.61 11.68 6.28
N ASN A 36 7.37 12.21 6.27
CA ASN A 36 6.87 13.09 7.33
C ASN A 36 7.81 14.26 7.66
N GLY A 37 8.46 14.86 6.65
CA GLY A 37 9.40 15.96 6.82
C GLY A 37 10.74 15.58 7.46
N GLN A 38 11.00 14.30 7.67
CA GLN A 38 12.24 13.79 8.26
C GLN A 38 13.04 12.99 7.22
N ASN A 39 14.35 13.17 7.21
CA ASN A 39 15.25 12.41 6.35
C ASN A 39 15.30 10.95 6.79
N ILE A 40 14.89 10.02 5.90
CA ILE A 40 14.86 8.58 6.18
C ILE A 40 16.26 7.95 6.26
N GLU A 41 17.27 8.59 5.71
CA GLU A 41 18.65 8.10 5.76
C GLU A 41 19.31 8.37 7.12
N ASN A 42 18.75 9.28 7.93
CA ASN A 42 19.23 9.53 9.28
C ASN A 42 18.77 8.40 10.22
N GLU A 43 19.73 7.59 10.68
CA GLU A 43 19.47 6.42 11.54
C GLU A 43 18.69 6.76 12.81
N ASN A 44 18.96 7.92 13.42
CA ASN A 44 18.27 8.36 14.64
C ASN A 44 16.77 8.63 14.42
N ASN A 45 16.40 9.03 13.21
CA ASN A 45 15.01 9.33 12.85
C ASN A 45 14.31 8.13 12.22
N ARG A 46 15.08 7.26 11.54
CA ARG A 46 14.55 6.15 10.73
C ARG A 46 13.60 5.24 11.51
N THR A 47 13.98 4.80 12.69
CA THR A 47 13.13 3.93 13.52
C THR A 47 11.80 4.61 13.84
N LYS A 48 11.82 5.88 14.27
CA LYS A 48 10.63 6.66 14.58
C LYS A 48 9.72 6.87 13.37
N ILE A 49 10.31 7.09 12.19
CA ILE A 49 9.56 7.21 10.95
C ILE A 49 8.86 5.88 10.64
N LEU A 50 9.62 4.76 10.68
CA LEU A 50 9.11 3.44 10.31
C LEU A 50 8.09 2.87 11.29
N GLU A 51 8.03 3.33 12.53
CA GLU A 51 6.94 3.01 13.48
C GLU A 51 5.56 3.44 12.95
N LYS A 52 5.52 4.43 12.06
CA LYS A 52 4.30 5.03 11.52
C LYS A 52 4.11 4.82 10.01
N VAL A 53 4.97 4.02 9.41
CA VAL A 53 4.93 3.69 7.98
C VAL A 53 4.80 2.19 7.83
N ASN A 54 3.79 1.73 7.13
CA ASN A 54 3.64 0.32 6.78
C ASN A 54 3.56 0.10 5.27
N PHE A 55 3.78 -1.15 4.90
CA PHE A 55 3.95 -1.53 3.52
C PHE A 55 3.30 -2.89 3.23
N ILE A 56 2.66 -2.98 2.07
CA ILE A 56 2.16 -4.23 1.48
C ILE A 56 2.75 -4.37 0.08
N SER A 57 3.22 -5.56 -0.23
CA SER A 57 3.62 -5.95 -1.58
C SER A 57 3.36 -7.43 -1.78
N PRO A 58 2.98 -7.86 -2.97
CA PRO A 58 2.79 -9.27 -3.30
C PRO A 58 4.09 -10.10 -3.19
N TYR A 59 5.24 -9.42 -3.15
CA TYR A 59 6.56 -10.06 -3.03
C TYR A 59 7.01 -10.29 -1.59
N VAL A 60 6.28 -9.78 -0.59
CA VAL A 60 6.60 -9.95 0.83
C VAL A 60 5.65 -10.94 1.46
N GLU A 61 6.13 -12.15 1.65
CA GLU A 61 5.34 -13.22 2.25
C GLU A 61 5.37 -13.18 3.78
N LEU A 62 4.24 -13.53 4.39
CA LEU A 62 4.15 -13.79 5.82
C LEU A 62 4.79 -15.14 6.18
N PRO A 63 5.31 -15.31 7.42
CA PRO A 63 5.80 -16.58 7.91
C PRO A 63 4.80 -17.72 7.74
N LYS A 64 5.03 -18.60 6.77
CA LYS A 64 4.07 -19.65 6.33
C LYS A 64 3.70 -20.67 7.42
N LYS A 65 4.61 -20.90 8.39
CA LYS A 65 4.44 -21.88 9.47
C LYS A 65 3.60 -21.35 10.64
N LEU A 66 3.47 -20.06 10.76
CA LEU A 66 2.65 -19.43 11.79
C LEU A 66 1.19 -19.36 11.37
N THR A 67 0.28 -19.44 12.34
CA THR A 67 -1.14 -19.21 12.14
C THR A 67 -1.41 -17.72 11.85
N VAL A 68 -2.61 -17.40 11.39
CA VAL A 68 -3.06 -16.01 11.18
C VAL A 68 -2.89 -15.19 12.46
N GLU A 69 -3.40 -15.72 13.59
CA GLU A 69 -3.32 -15.04 14.89
C GLU A 69 -1.87 -14.85 15.35
N GLU A 70 -1.03 -15.90 15.25
CA GLU A 70 0.38 -15.81 15.63
C GLU A 70 1.13 -14.77 14.79
N ASN A 71 0.90 -14.71 13.47
CA ASN A 71 1.48 -13.69 12.62
C ASN A 71 1.11 -12.29 13.11
N LEU A 72 -0.18 -12.01 13.35
CA LEU A 72 -0.64 -10.71 13.81
C LEU A 72 -0.11 -10.34 15.20
N ILE A 73 0.01 -11.33 16.11
CA ILE A 73 0.61 -11.11 17.43
C ILE A 73 2.10 -10.75 17.31
N VAL A 74 2.85 -11.47 16.47
CA VAL A 74 4.29 -11.19 16.27
C VAL A 74 4.49 -9.78 15.74
N TYR A 75 3.80 -9.40 14.66
CA TYR A 75 3.93 -8.06 14.10
C TYR A 75 3.41 -6.97 15.03
N GLY A 76 2.28 -7.22 15.72
CA GLY A 76 1.78 -6.26 16.70
C GLY A 76 2.76 -6.01 17.87
N ARG A 77 3.49 -7.04 18.31
CA ARG A 77 4.58 -6.87 19.29
C ARG A 77 5.75 -6.06 18.73
N LEU A 78 6.17 -6.37 17.49
CA LEU A 78 7.25 -5.64 16.81
C LEU A 78 6.93 -4.15 16.65
N TYR A 79 5.67 -3.82 16.42
CA TYR A 79 5.20 -2.44 16.29
C TYR A 79 4.82 -1.78 17.63
N GLY A 80 4.98 -2.48 18.77
CA GLY A 80 4.66 -1.93 20.07
C GLY A 80 3.16 -1.67 20.32
N VAL A 81 2.28 -2.44 19.67
CA VAL A 81 0.82 -2.26 19.76
C VAL A 81 0.34 -2.51 21.18
N LYS A 82 -0.32 -1.51 21.77
CA LYS A 82 -0.97 -1.62 23.08
C LYS A 82 -2.29 -2.42 22.94
N TYR A 83 -2.70 -3.08 24.02
CA TYR A 83 -3.92 -3.91 24.05
C TYR A 83 -3.98 -4.89 22.88
N LEU A 84 -2.84 -5.58 22.68
CA LEU A 84 -2.56 -6.36 21.47
C LEU A 84 -3.61 -7.43 21.16
N LYS A 85 -4.12 -8.15 22.17
CA LYS A 85 -5.11 -9.22 21.97
C LYS A 85 -6.42 -8.68 21.42
N GLU A 86 -6.88 -7.60 22.00
CA GLU A 86 -8.10 -6.88 21.59
C GLU A 86 -7.94 -6.33 20.18
N LYS A 87 -6.78 -5.74 19.87
CA LYS A 87 -6.49 -5.19 18.54
C LYS A 87 -6.40 -6.27 17.48
N VAL A 88 -5.74 -7.40 17.77
CA VAL A 88 -5.68 -8.56 16.86
C VAL A 88 -7.08 -9.11 16.60
N PHE A 89 -7.90 -9.25 17.63
CA PHE A 89 -9.27 -9.73 17.48
C PHE A 89 -10.12 -8.76 16.62
N SER A 90 -10.04 -7.46 16.89
CA SER A 90 -10.78 -6.43 16.14
C SER A 90 -10.43 -6.47 14.66
N ILE A 91 -9.14 -6.39 14.33
CA ILE A 91 -8.70 -6.36 12.92
C ILE A 91 -9.00 -7.67 12.19
N MET A 92 -8.95 -8.80 12.88
CA MET A 92 -9.37 -10.08 12.29
C MET A 92 -10.87 -10.12 12.01
N LYS A 93 -11.69 -9.50 12.86
CA LYS A 93 -13.14 -9.39 12.64
C LYS A 93 -13.42 -8.47 11.45
N GLU A 94 -12.80 -7.31 11.41
CA GLU A 94 -12.94 -6.31 10.35
C GLU A 94 -12.53 -6.84 8.97
N LEU A 95 -11.54 -7.73 8.89
CA LEU A 95 -11.04 -8.30 7.63
C LEU A 95 -11.55 -9.73 7.36
N ASN A 96 -12.61 -10.17 8.07
CA ASN A 96 -13.21 -11.50 7.91
C ASN A 96 -12.18 -12.63 7.99
N LEU A 97 -11.32 -12.60 9.03
CA LEU A 97 -10.25 -13.58 9.26
C LEU A 97 -10.47 -14.49 10.48
N ILE A 98 -11.57 -14.29 11.23
CA ILE A 98 -11.84 -15.02 12.47
C ILE A 98 -11.89 -16.53 12.25
N GLU A 99 -12.54 -17.00 11.20
CA GLU A 99 -12.64 -18.42 10.86
C GLU A 99 -11.28 -19.06 10.52
N PHE A 100 -10.30 -18.26 10.05
CA PHE A 100 -8.96 -18.70 9.70
C PHE A 100 -7.94 -18.52 10.83
N LYS A 101 -8.38 -18.04 11.99
CA LYS A 101 -7.54 -17.67 13.13
C LYS A 101 -6.41 -18.68 13.43
N LYS A 102 -6.75 -19.98 13.48
CA LYS A 102 -5.82 -21.06 13.79
C LYS A 102 -5.18 -21.73 12.55
N ARG A 103 -5.54 -21.28 11.35
CA ARG A 103 -4.98 -21.83 10.11
C ARG A 103 -3.62 -21.22 9.84
N LYS A 104 -2.66 -22.03 9.41
CA LYS A 104 -1.33 -21.55 9.00
C LYS A 104 -1.44 -20.68 7.76
N THR A 105 -0.68 -19.60 7.71
CA THR A 105 -0.74 -18.66 6.57
C THR A 105 -0.30 -19.30 5.24
N GLY A 106 0.56 -20.34 5.30
CA GLY A 106 0.93 -21.14 4.13
C GLY A 106 -0.23 -21.87 3.46
N GLU A 107 -1.29 -22.18 4.22
CA GLU A 107 -2.45 -22.96 3.79
C GLU A 107 -3.63 -22.09 3.27
N LEU A 108 -3.46 -20.77 3.29
CA LEU A 108 -4.47 -19.80 2.87
C LEU A 108 -4.48 -19.61 1.35
N SER A 109 -5.65 -19.28 0.80
CA SER A 109 -5.78 -18.79 -0.58
C SER A 109 -5.06 -17.44 -0.77
N SER A 110 -4.82 -17.02 -2.02
CA SER A 110 -4.23 -15.70 -2.33
C SER A 110 -5.01 -14.55 -1.71
N GLY A 111 -6.33 -14.54 -1.84
CA GLY A 111 -7.21 -13.53 -1.25
C GLY A 111 -7.19 -13.53 0.28
N GLN A 112 -7.15 -14.71 0.92
CA GLN A 112 -7.00 -14.82 2.36
C GLN A 112 -5.64 -14.29 2.84
N LYS A 113 -4.55 -14.65 2.15
CA LYS A 113 -3.19 -14.13 2.44
C LYS A 113 -3.13 -12.61 2.30
N ASN A 114 -3.76 -12.06 1.26
CA ASN A 114 -3.80 -10.62 1.06
C ASN A 114 -4.50 -9.91 2.22
N ARG A 115 -5.67 -10.42 2.67
CA ARG A 115 -6.36 -9.88 3.85
C ARG A 115 -5.52 -9.96 5.13
N VAL A 116 -4.75 -11.03 5.34
CA VAL A 116 -3.82 -11.13 6.48
C VAL A 116 -2.68 -10.12 6.35
N SER A 117 -2.13 -9.92 5.15
CA SER A 117 -1.11 -8.91 4.89
C SER A 117 -1.62 -7.50 5.14
N LEU A 118 -2.87 -7.22 4.76
CA LEU A 118 -3.54 -5.96 5.07
C LEU A 118 -3.73 -5.79 6.57
N ALA A 119 -4.22 -6.83 7.28
CA ALA A 119 -4.34 -6.81 8.74
C ALA A 119 -3.00 -6.49 9.41
N LYS A 120 -1.93 -7.16 8.99
CA LYS A 120 -0.56 -6.89 9.47
C LYS A 120 -0.15 -5.44 9.26
N ALA A 121 -0.43 -4.88 8.07
CA ALA A 121 -0.02 -3.52 7.74
C ALA A 121 -0.83 -2.44 8.46
N LEU A 122 -2.02 -2.77 8.96
CA LEU A 122 -2.92 -1.82 9.62
C LEU A 122 -2.96 -1.95 11.14
N ILE A 123 -2.32 -2.99 11.71
CA ILE A 123 -2.45 -3.34 13.12
C ILE A 123 -2.01 -2.24 14.09
N ASN A 124 -1.02 -1.43 13.72
CA ASN A 124 -0.51 -0.29 14.50
C ASN A 124 -1.06 1.07 14.04
N GLU A 125 -2.09 1.08 13.17
CA GLU A 125 -2.70 2.30 12.65
C GLU A 125 -1.66 3.29 12.10
N PRO A 126 -0.99 2.95 10.99
CA PRO A 126 0.07 3.78 10.44
C PRO A 126 -0.45 5.11 9.91
N ASP A 127 0.38 6.16 10.01
CA ASP A 127 0.10 7.47 9.41
C ASP A 127 0.32 7.46 7.89
N ILE A 128 1.21 6.56 7.41
CA ILE A 128 1.53 6.36 6.00
C ILE A 128 1.45 4.88 5.65
N LEU A 129 0.72 4.56 4.60
CA LEU A 129 0.59 3.21 4.08
C LEU A 129 1.05 3.16 2.61
N LEU A 130 2.05 2.33 2.34
CA LEU A 130 2.58 2.12 1.00
C LEU A 130 2.05 0.80 0.46
N LEU A 131 1.29 0.85 -0.62
CA LEU A 131 0.63 -0.31 -1.23
C LEU A 131 1.22 -0.55 -2.62
N ASP A 132 1.85 -1.69 -2.81
CA ASP A 132 2.35 -2.13 -4.11
C ASP A 132 1.46 -3.26 -4.62
N GLU A 133 0.61 -2.95 -5.62
CA GLU A 133 -0.34 -3.88 -6.25
C GLU A 133 -1.25 -4.61 -5.22
N PRO A 134 -1.95 -3.92 -4.31
CA PRO A 134 -2.64 -4.55 -3.18
C PRO A 134 -3.80 -5.47 -3.57
N THR A 135 -4.38 -5.31 -4.75
CA THR A 135 -5.49 -6.14 -5.25
C THR A 135 -5.12 -7.00 -6.45
N ALA A 136 -3.82 -7.06 -6.81
CA ALA A 136 -3.38 -7.89 -7.92
C ALA A 136 -3.71 -9.37 -7.70
N SER A 137 -4.21 -10.03 -8.73
CA SER A 137 -4.56 -11.46 -8.73
C SER A 137 -5.63 -11.85 -7.68
N LEU A 138 -6.47 -10.93 -7.27
CA LEU A 138 -7.63 -11.20 -6.42
C LEU A 138 -8.90 -11.34 -7.25
N ASP A 139 -9.81 -12.18 -6.75
CA ASP A 139 -11.17 -12.21 -7.26
C ASP A 139 -11.85 -10.84 -7.12
N PRO A 140 -12.75 -10.46 -8.04
CA PRO A 140 -13.39 -9.15 -8.04
C PRO A 140 -14.02 -8.75 -6.70
N ASP A 141 -14.73 -9.66 -6.06
CA ASP A 141 -15.40 -9.41 -4.77
C ASP A 141 -14.40 -9.15 -3.64
N VAL A 142 -13.30 -9.92 -3.58
CA VAL A 142 -12.24 -9.73 -2.59
C VAL A 142 -11.52 -8.41 -2.85
N GLY A 143 -11.23 -8.10 -4.12
CA GLY A 143 -10.60 -6.85 -4.52
C GLY A 143 -11.49 -5.65 -4.16
N ASP A 144 -12.79 -5.73 -4.39
CA ASP A 144 -13.76 -4.68 -4.04
C ASP A 144 -13.81 -4.44 -2.53
N TYR A 145 -13.88 -5.51 -1.75
CA TYR A 145 -13.85 -5.44 -0.29
C TYR A 145 -12.58 -4.76 0.24
N ILE A 146 -11.41 -5.11 -0.30
CA ILE A 146 -10.12 -4.52 0.10
C ILE A 146 -10.05 -3.05 -0.28
N ARG A 147 -10.52 -2.66 -1.48
CA ARG A 147 -10.59 -1.25 -1.89
C ARG A 147 -11.45 -0.44 -0.93
N GLY A 148 -12.67 -0.91 -0.63
CA GLY A 148 -13.56 -0.25 0.32
C GLY A 148 -12.94 -0.10 1.72
N TYR A 149 -12.21 -1.12 2.18
CA TYR A 149 -11.52 -1.05 3.47
C TYR A 149 -10.38 0.00 3.46
N ILE A 150 -9.61 0.07 2.38
CA ILE A 150 -8.53 1.08 2.21
C ILE A 150 -9.11 2.50 2.19
N GLU A 151 -10.21 2.73 1.47
CA GLU A 151 -10.93 4.02 1.44
C GLU A 151 -11.37 4.46 2.84
N ASN A 152 -12.05 3.57 3.56
CA ASN A 152 -12.54 3.83 4.91
C ASN A 152 -11.39 4.12 5.88
N PHE A 153 -10.33 3.32 5.83
CA PHE A 153 -9.15 3.54 6.67
C PHE A 153 -8.51 4.91 6.43
N ALA A 154 -8.33 5.31 5.17
CA ALA A 154 -7.78 6.63 4.83
C ALA A 154 -8.67 7.76 5.37
N ALA A 155 -9.99 7.65 5.21
CA ALA A 155 -10.95 8.66 5.64
C ALA A 155 -11.04 8.76 7.17
N GLU A 156 -11.16 7.63 7.87
CA GLU A 156 -11.38 7.60 9.32
C GLU A 156 -10.13 7.91 10.13
N LYS A 157 -8.96 7.42 9.68
CA LYS A 157 -7.69 7.58 10.40
C LYS A 157 -6.87 8.78 9.92
N GLY A 158 -7.25 9.42 8.81
CA GLY A 158 -6.47 10.48 8.19
C GLY A 158 -5.12 10.01 7.66
N ALA A 159 -4.99 8.73 7.38
CA ALA A 159 -3.76 8.14 6.88
C ALA A 159 -3.49 8.57 5.43
N THR A 160 -2.22 8.82 5.11
CA THR A 160 -1.80 9.07 3.73
C THR A 160 -1.41 7.76 3.08
N ILE A 161 -1.97 7.48 1.90
CA ILE A 161 -1.72 6.22 1.19
C ILE A 161 -1.04 6.50 -0.14
N LEU A 162 0.07 5.81 -0.41
CA LEU A 162 0.66 5.72 -1.74
C LEU A 162 0.29 4.36 -2.33
N LEU A 163 -0.47 4.39 -3.42
CA LEU A 163 -0.92 3.21 -4.14
C LEU A 163 -0.14 3.07 -5.46
N ALA A 164 0.78 2.13 -5.54
CA ALA A 164 1.38 1.73 -6.81
C ALA A 164 0.50 0.64 -7.43
N SER A 165 -0.08 0.93 -8.59
CA SER A 165 -0.93 -0.01 -9.32
C SER A 165 -0.80 0.19 -10.82
N HIS A 166 -1.10 -0.87 -11.58
CA HIS A 166 -1.30 -0.82 -13.02
C HIS A 166 -2.78 -0.96 -13.41
N ASN A 167 -3.66 -1.14 -12.42
CA ASN A 167 -5.11 -1.23 -12.61
C ASN A 167 -5.75 0.15 -12.58
N MET A 168 -6.14 0.65 -13.76
CA MET A 168 -6.72 1.99 -13.92
C MET A 168 -8.01 2.18 -13.14
N ASN A 169 -8.89 1.17 -13.11
CA ASN A 169 -10.14 1.23 -12.36
C ASN A 169 -9.91 1.38 -10.85
N GLU A 170 -8.87 0.72 -10.32
CA GLU A 170 -8.47 0.88 -8.93
C GLU A 170 -7.98 2.29 -8.64
N VAL A 171 -7.13 2.82 -9.53
CA VAL A 171 -6.58 4.18 -9.41
C VAL A 171 -7.67 5.25 -9.54
N GLU A 172 -8.57 5.13 -10.51
CA GLU A 172 -9.68 6.06 -10.69
C GLU A 172 -10.64 6.08 -9.50
N ARG A 173 -10.87 4.92 -8.89
CA ARG A 173 -11.75 4.79 -7.72
C ARG A 173 -11.12 5.36 -6.45
N LEU A 174 -9.86 4.98 -6.16
CA LEU A 174 -9.24 5.21 -4.87
C LEU A 174 -8.50 6.54 -4.78
N CYS A 175 -7.88 6.99 -5.87
CA CYS A 175 -6.87 8.03 -5.79
C CYS A 175 -7.45 9.44 -5.93
N ASN A 176 -7.06 10.31 -5.01
CA ASN A 176 -7.34 11.75 -5.09
C ASN A 176 -6.48 12.42 -6.18
N GLU A 177 -5.21 12.00 -6.26
CA GLU A 177 -4.25 12.44 -7.26
C GLU A 177 -3.46 11.24 -7.79
N VAL A 178 -2.95 11.39 -9.00
CA VAL A 178 -2.13 10.37 -9.69
C VAL A 178 -0.82 10.99 -10.13
N MET A 179 0.27 10.29 -9.88
CA MET A 179 1.59 10.56 -10.44
C MET A 179 1.90 9.51 -11.51
N MET A 180 2.10 9.96 -12.75
CA MET A 180 2.47 9.07 -13.85
C MET A 180 3.99 8.95 -13.95
N MET A 181 4.47 7.73 -13.90
CA MET A 181 5.90 7.42 -13.85
C MET A 181 6.35 6.66 -15.10
N LYS A 182 7.45 7.11 -15.70
CA LYS A 182 8.11 6.46 -16.85
C LYS A 182 9.64 6.56 -16.68
N ASN A 183 10.37 5.47 -16.88
CA ASN A 183 11.83 5.44 -16.81
C ASN A 183 12.43 6.11 -15.55
N GLY A 184 11.83 5.86 -14.38
CA GLY A 184 12.29 6.41 -13.11
C GLY A 184 11.91 7.87 -12.84
N GLN A 185 11.15 8.52 -13.73
CA GLN A 185 10.77 9.92 -13.59
C GLN A 185 9.25 10.09 -13.49
N ILE A 186 8.82 11.05 -12.68
CA ILE A 186 7.43 11.51 -12.69
C ILE A 186 7.26 12.45 -13.87
N ILE A 187 6.52 12.02 -14.87
CA ILE A 187 6.32 12.74 -16.13
C ILE A 187 5.07 13.60 -16.14
N ASP A 188 4.08 13.24 -15.32
CA ASP A 188 2.87 14.05 -15.13
C ASP A 188 2.24 13.76 -13.77
N LYS A 189 1.44 14.72 -13.25
CA LYS A 189 0.68 14.57 -12.01
C LYS A 189 -0.59 15.41 -12.03
N GLY A 190 -1.63 14.92 -11.37
CA GLY A 190 -2.91 15.62 -11.23
C GLY A 190 -4.03 14.68 -10.79
N THR A 191 -5.25 15.18 -10.73
CA THR A 191 -6.42 14.32 -10.56
C THR A 191 -6.67 13.52 -11.84
N CYS A 192 -7.34 12.36 -11.74
CA CYS A 192 -7.69 11.57 -12.94
C CYS A 192 -8.36 12.42 -14.01
N LYS A 193 -9.36 13.25 -13.62
CA LYS A 193 -10.06 14.15 -14.53
C LYS A 193 -9.14 15.18 -15.18
N SER A 194 -8.23 15.80 -14.43
CA SER A 194 -7.30 16.79 -14.97
C SER A 194 -6.33 16.19 -15.97
N LEU A 195 -5.84 14.98 -15.72
CA LEU A 195 -4.93 14.27 -16.61
C LEU A 195 -5.63 13.84 -17.91
N ILE A 196 -6.85 13.29 -17.83
CA ILE A 196 -7.67 12.92 -18.97
C ILE A 196 -7.89 14.15 -19.89
N ASN A 197 -8.33 15.26 -19.31
CA ASN A 197 -8.58 16.51 -20.05
C ASN A 197 -7.29 17.08 -20.68
N LYS A 198 -6.19 17.11 -19.93
CA LYS A 198 -4.90 17.65 -20.39
C LYS A 198 -4.37 16.91 -21.62
N HIS A 199 -4.57 15.59 -21.66
CA HIS A 199 -4.11 14.76 -22.77
C HIS A 199 -5.15 14.53 -23.88
N GLY A 200 -6.37 15.08 -23.71
CA GLY A 200 -7.45 15.00 -24.70
C GLY A 200 -7.88 13.55 -24.95
N ARG A 201 -8.09 12.78 -23.87
CA ARG A 201 -8.49 11.38 -23.90
C ARG A 201 -9.85 11.19 -23.22
N GLU A 202 -10.46 10.00 -23.43
CA GLU A 202 -11.76 9.69 -22.86
C GLU A 202 -11.66 9.10 -21.44
N ASN A 203 -10.54 8.40 -21.13
CA ASN A 203 -10.33 7.73 -19.86
C ASN A 203 -8.84 7.72 -19.46
N LEU A 204 -8.57 7.28 -18.23
CA LEU A 204 -7.22 7.23 -17.68
C LEU A 204 -6.33 6.20 -18.41
N GLU A 205 -6.90 5.09 -18.89
CA GLU A 205 -6.16 4.06 -19.62
C GLU A 205 -5.60 4.60 -20.94
N GLU A 206 -6.42 5.28 -21.73
CA GLU A 206 -5.95 5.92 -22.97
C GLU A 206 -4.91 7.01 -22.69
N THR A 207 -5.11 7.78 -21.63
CA THR A 207 -4.16 8.80 -21.18
C THR A 207 -2.82 8.15 -20.85
N PHE A 208 -2.83 7.08 -20.08
CA PHE A 208 -1.64 6.32 -19.70
C PHE A 208 -0.94 5.72 -20.93
N LEU A 209 -1.68 5.08 -21.81
CA LEU A 209 -1.12 4.47 -23.03
C LEU A 209 -0.46 5.52 -23.95
N LYS A 210 -1.04 6.71 -24.07
CA LYS A 210 -0.43 7.82 -24.81
C LYS A 210 0.92 8.18 -24.23
N ILE A 211 0.95 8.46 -22.91
CA ILE A 211 2.16 8.90 -22.19
C ILE A 211 3.29 7.85 -22.23
N VAL A 212 2.92 6.58 -22.14
CA VAL A 212 3.91 5.48 -22.16
C VAL A 212 4.51 5.28 -23.56
N ARG A 213 3.75 5.54 -24.63
CA ARG A 213 4.17 5.36 -26.02
C ARG A 213 4.96 6.54 -26.60
N GLU A 214 4.73 7.74 -26.08
CA GLU A 214 5.53 8.93 -26.38
C GLU A 214 6.90 8.90 -25.68
#